data_8d6d992b73934c8b9f5f76d228e46169
#
_entry.id   8d6d992b73934c8b9f5f76d228e46169
#
_cell.length_a   1.000
_cell.length_b   1.000
_cell.length_c   1.000
_cell.angle_alpha   90.00
_cell.angle_beta   90.00
_cell.angle_gamma   90.00
#
_symmetry.space_group_name_H-M   'P 1'
#
loop_
_entity.id
_entity.type
_entity.pdbx_description
1 polymer ?
#
loop_
_entity_poly.entity_id
_entity_poly.type
_entity_poly.pdbx_seq_one_letter_code
_entity_poly.pdbx_strand_id
1 'polypeptide(L)'
;MFLFIQVDAQEDTIPLDSIQKIKTGFATYYHRKFEGRRTTSGAKYRRGKFTAAHLSLPFGTIVTVTNLSNGKSVEVEINDRGPYSKRFIIDVSECAAKELGFFGKGQSKVEIAYNRKS
;
A
#
# COMPACT_ATOMS: atom_id res chain seq x y z
N MET A 1 -20.35 29.68 20.94
CA MET A 1 -20.20 28.99 21.11
C MET A 1 -19.97 28.10 21.05
N PHE A 2 -19.70 27.43 21.11
CA PHE A 2 -19.35 26.53 21.20
C PHE A 2 -19.70 25.62 20.96
N LEU A 3 -19.78 25.24 20.47
CA LEU A 3 -20.07 24.29 20.42
C LEU A 3 -19.46 23.36 19.92
N PHE A 4 -18.84 23.11 19.53
CA PHE A 4 -18.23 22.25 19.05
C PHE A 4 -17.63 21.30 19.74
N ILE A 5 -17.53 21.21 20.40
CA ILE A 5 -16.94 20.53 21.28
C ILE A 5 -17.28 19.15 21.47
N GLN A 6 -18.46 18.79 21.42
CA GLN A 6 -18.89 17.46 21.61
C GLN A 6 -18.37 16.53 20.61
N VAL A 7 -18.01 17.05 19.52
CA VAL A 7 -17.48 16.23 18.51
C VAL A 7 -16.25 15.50 19.01
N ASP A 8 -15.52 16.14 19.85
CA ASP A 8 -14.32 15.54 20.32
C ASP A 8 -14.53 14.29 21.10
N ALA A 9 -15.60 14.21 21.80
CA ALA A 9 -15.84 13.05 22.60
C ALA A 9 -15.93 11.80 21.78
N GLN A 10 -16.44 11.91 20.57
CA GLN A 10 -16.58 10.75 19.78
C GLN A 10 -15.30 10.25 19.26
N GLU A 11 -14.39 11.13 19.02
CA GLU A 11 -13.12 10.72 18.51
C GLU A 11 -12.33 9.93 19.51
N ASP A 12 -12.67 10.08 20.77
CA ASP A 12 -11.97 9.36 21.80
C ASP A 12 -12.27 7.87 21.79
N THR A 13 -13.22 7.45 21.00
CA THR A 13 -13.63 6.06 21.03
C THR A 13 -13.14 5.27 19.84
N ILE A 14 -12.14 5.73 19.12
CA ILE A 14 -11.61 5.01 17.97
C ILE A 14 -11.00 3.70 18.45
N PRO A 15 -11.43 2.55 17.88
CA PRO A 15 -10.89 1.27 18.29
C PRO A 15 -9.43 1.13 17.92
N LEU A 16 -8.70 0.36 18.72
CA LEU A 16 -7.28 0.17 18.46
C LEU A 16 -7.01 -0.49 17.11
N ASP A 17 -7.88 -1.39 16.66
CA ASP A 17 -7.66 -2.06 15.39
C ASP A 17 -7.94 -1.15 14.20
N SER A 18 -8.43 0.06 14.47
CA SER A 18 -8.62 1.05 13.41
C SER A 18 -7.49 2.06 13.35
N ILE A 19 -6.47 1.92 14.22
CA ILE A 19 -5.36 2.86 14.22
C ILE A 19 -4.55 2.68 12.95
N GLN A 20 -4.36 3.78 12.24
CA GLN A 20 -3.65 3.75 10.98
C GLN A 20 -2.15 3.89 11.22
N LYS A 21 -1.39 3.08 10.50
CA LYS A 21 0.06 3.21 10.46
C LYS A 21 0.45 3.85 9.14
N ILE A 22 1.44 4.71 9.19
CA ILE A 22 1.91 5.44 8.02
C ILE A 22 3.42 5.30 7.95
N LYS A 23 3.93 4.93 6.78
CA LYS A 23 5.36 4.84 6.53
C LYS A 23 5.69 5.44 5.19
N THR A 24 6.87 6.02 5.10
CA THR A 24 7.36 6.65 3.87
C THR A 24 8.59 5.87 3.39
N GLY A 25 8.71 5.72 2.10
CA GLY A 25 9.87 5.05 1.50
C GLY A 25 9.70 5.00 0.01
N PHE A 26 10.51 4.16 -0.64
CA PHE A 26 10.44 4.03 -2.08
C PHE A 26 9.65 2.80 -2.48
N ALA A 27 8.86 2.95 -3.54
CA ALA A 27 8.11 1.85 -4.16
C ALA A 27 8.74 1.50 -5.48
N THR A 28 8.64 0.23 -5.82
CA THR A 28 8.94 -0.25 -7.17
C THR A 28 7.71 -1.03 -7.64
N TYR A 29 7.80 -1.66 -8.81
CA TYR A 29 6.67 -2.42 -9.31
C TYR A 29 7.15 -3.70 -10.00
N TYR A 30 6.23 -4.66 -10.14
CA TYR A 30 6.53 -5.96 -10.75
C TYR A 30 6.86 -5.80 -12.22
N HIS A 31 7.89 -6.54 -12.66
CA HIS A 31 8.18 -6.63 -14.08
C HIS A 31 7.07 -7.45 -14.76
N ARG A 32 6.76 -7.10 -15.99
CA ARG A 32 5.70 -7.78 -16.76
C ARG A 32 5.90 -9.29 -16.88
N LYS A 33 7.13 -9.75 -16.85
CA LYS A 33 7.42 -11.18 -16.97
C LYS A 33 6.82 -12.01 -15.83
N PHE A 34 6.42 -11.37 -14.73
CA PHE A 34 5.85 -12.10 -13.61
C PHE A 34 4.35 -12.38 -13.77
N GLU A 35 3.74 -11.88 -14.86
CA GLU A 35 2.32 -12.14 -15.10
C GLU A 35 2.04 -13.64 -15.05
N GLY A 36 1.06 -14.04 -14.24
CA GLY A 36 0.65 -15.44 -14.10
C GLY A 36 1.48 -16.25 -13.12
N ARG A 37 2.57 -15.67 -12.58
CA ARG A 37 3.41 -16.41 -11.66
C ARG A 37 2.74 -16.44 -10.28
N ARG A 38 2.91 -17.56 -9.57
CA ARG A 38 2.30 -17.70 -8.25
C ARG A 38 3.05 -16.86 -7.23
N THR A 39 2.32 -16.12 -6.41
CA THR A 39 2.89 -15.31 -5.35
C THR A 39 3.02 -16.15 -4.08
N THR A 40 3.63 -15.57 -3.05
CA THR A 40 3.83 -16.26 -1.77
C THR A 40 2.49 -16.64 -1.12
N SER A 41 1.45 -15.85 -1.33
CA SER A 41 0.13 -16.16 -0.78
C SER A 41 -0.54 -17.32 -1.50
N GLY A 42 -0.03 -17.72 -2.66
CA GLY A 42 -0.65 -18.74 -3.49
C GLY A 42 -1.46 -18.17 -4.64
N ALA A 43 -1.81 -16.90 -4.60
CA ALA A 43 -2.52 -16.27 -5.69
C ALA A 43 -1.57 -15.98 -6.83
N LYS A 44 -2.05 -16.00 -8.06
CA LYS A 44 -1.20 -15.66 -9.20
C LYS A 44 -1.12 -14.14 -9.33
N TYR A 45 0.07 -13.66 -9.68
CA TYR A 45 0.23 -12.25 -9.97
C TYR A 45 -0.52 -11.89 -11.25
N ARG A 46 -1.33 -10.85 -11.18
CA ARG A 46 -2.04 -10.31 -12.35
C ARG A 46 -1.71 -8.83 -12.45
N ARG A 47 -1.06 -8.43 -13.52
CA ARG A 47 -0.64 -7.04 -13.67
C ARG A 47 -1.80 -6.05 -13.73
N GLY A 48 -3.00 -6.54 -14.04
CA GLY A 48 -4.19 -5.70 -14.08
C GLY A 48 -4.97 -5.64 -12.78
N LYS A 49 -4.46 -6.21 -11.71
CA LYS A 49 -5.11 -6.16 -10.40
C LYS A 49 -4.30 -5.30 -9.44
N PHE A 50 -4.98 -4.64 -8.53
CA PHE A 50 -4.34 -3.75 -7.57
C PHE A 50 -3.83 -4.55 -6.38
N THR A 51 -2.62 -5.08 -6.50
CA THR A 51 -1.98 -5.89 -5.48
C THR A 51 -0.56 -5.43 -5.26
N ALA A 52 0.07 -5.92 -4.20
CA ALA A 52 1.44 -5.55 -3.91
C ALA A 52 2.12 -6.60 -3.04
N ALA A 53 3.46 -6.55 -3.04
CA ALA A 53 4.28 -7.32 -2.13
C ALA A 53 4.77 -6.42 -1.01
N HIS A 54 4.79 -6.96 0.20
CA HIS A 54 5.32 -6.28 1.38
C HIS A 54 5.99 -7.34 2.26
N LEU A 55 7.06 -6.96 2.96
CA LEU A 55 7.85 -7.94 3.70
C LEU A 55 7.10 -8.59 4.85
N SER A 56 6.21 -7.88 5.52
CA SER A 56 5.63 -8.41 6.76
C SER A 56 4.15 -8.21 6.97
N LEU A 57 3.50 -7.33 6.20
CA LEU A 57 2.06 -7.12 6.42
C LEU A 57 1.28 -8.39 6.10
N PRO A 58 0.26 -8.73 6.89
CA PRO A 58 -0.53 -9.93 6.62
C PRO A 58 -1.14 -9.89 5.22
N PHE A 59 -1.22 -11.06 4.60
CA PHE A 59 -1.90 -11.15 3.30
C PHE A 59 -3.34 -10.71 3.47
N GLY A 60 -3.86 -9.98 2.50
CA GLY A 60 -5.20 -9.42 2.57
C GLY A 60 -5.25 -8.01 3.13
N THR A 61 -4.15 -7.52 3.68
CA THR A 61 -4.11 -6.13 4.18
C THR A 61 -4.28 -5.17 3.02
N ILE A 62 -5.15 -4.21 3.19
CA ILE A 62 -5.35 -3.15 2.19
C ILE A 62 -4.46 -1.98 2.58
N VAL A 63 -3.65 -1.56 1.64
CA VAL A 63 -2.69 -0.47 1.85
C VAL A 63 -3.02 0.64 0.88
N THR A 64 -3.14 1.86 1.40
CA THR A 64 -3.25 3.03 0.54
C THR A 64 -1.85 3.51 0.24
N VAL A 65 -1.50 3.55 -1.04
CA VAL A 65 -0.19 4.02 -1.49
C VAL A 65 -0.40 5.38 -2.13
N THR A 66 0.38 6.35 -1.70
CA THR A 66 0.32 7.70 -2.26
C THR A 66 1.68 8.05 -2.83
N ASN A 67 1.68 8.47 -4.08
CA ASN A 67 2.90 8.95 -4.73
C ASN A 67 3.15 10.38 -4.26
N LEU A 68 4.23 10.58 -3.52
CA LEU A 68 4.49 11.87 -2.91
C LEU A 68 4.89 12.95 -3.91
N SER A 69 5.28 12.57 -5.12
CA SER A 69 5.66 13.58 -6.11
C SER A 69 4.47 14.15 -6.87
N ASN A 70 3.32 13.47 -6.88
CA ASN A 70 2.16 14.00 -7.60
C ASN A 70 0.84 13.91 -6.83
N GLY A 71 0.85 13.30 -5.64
CA GLY A 71 -0.34 13.21 -4.79
C GLY A 71 -1.35 12.14 -5.18
N LYS A 72 -1.08 11.34 -6.22
CA LYS A 72 -2.01 10.28 -6.63
C LYS A 72 -1.95 9.13 -5.65
N SER A 73 -3.09 8.50 -5.42
CA SER A 73 -3.21 7.38 -4.47
C SER A 73 -3.98 6.23 -5.07
N VAL A 74 -3.65 5.02 -4.62
CA VAL A 74 -4.44 3.83 -4.94
C VAL A 74 -4.45 2.92 -3.73
N GLU A 75 -5.44 2.03 -3.68
CA GLU A 75 -5.45 0.97 -2.67
C GLU A 75 -5.00 -0.32 -3.31
N VAL A 76 -4.12 -1.05 -2.61
CA VAL A 76 -3.64 -2.33 -3.09
C VAL A 76 -3.79 -3.37 -1.98
N GLU A 77 -3.96 -4.62 -2.38
CA GLU A 77 -4.05 -5.71 -1.42
C GLU A 77 -2.71 -6.44 -1.36
N ILE A 78 -2.19 -6.67 -0.17
CA ILE A 78 -0.93 -7.38 0.01
C ILE A 78 -1.18 -8.87 -0.21
N ASN A 79 -0.49 -9.46 -1.17
CA ASN A 79 -0.61 -10.90 -1.44
C ASN A 79 0.74 -11.56 -1.74
N ASP A 80 1.83 -10.88 -1.48
CA ASP A 80 3.14 -11.43 -1.78
C ASP A 80 4.16 -10.89 -0.79
N ARG A 81 5.35 -11.49 -0.77
CA ARG A 81 6.46 -11.05 0.06
C ARG A 81 7.55 -10.44 -0.80
N GLY A 82 8.15 -9.40 -0.29
CA GLY A 82 9.14 -8.58 -0.95
C GLY A 82 8.77 -7.14 -0.81
N PRO A 83 9.51 -6.22 -1.39
CA PRO A 83 10.80 -6.43 -2.05
C PRO A 83 11.89 -6.74 -1.03
N TYR A 84 12.90 -7.49 -1.48
CA TYR A 84 13.98 -7.90 -0.56
C TYR A 84 15.15 -6.93 -0.56
N SER A 85 15.11 -5.94 -1.42
CA SER A 85 16.09 -4.86 -1.37
C SER A 85 15.69 -3.90 -0.26
N LYS A 86 16.63 -3.51 0.58
CA LYS A 86 16.34 -2.59 1.67
C LYS A 86 15.96 -1.20 1.17
N ARG A 87 16.20 -0.93 -0.10
CA ARG A 87 15.88 0.36 -0.69
C ARG A 87 14.37 0.58 -0.82
N PHE A 88 13.61 -0.50 -0.98
CA PHE A 88 12.19 -0.39 -1.28
C PHE A 88 11.34 -0.95 -0.15
N ILE A 89 10.18 -0.32 0.09
CA ILE A 89 9.26 -0.76 1.13
C ILE A 89 8.05 -1.49 0.57
N ILE A 90 7.76 -1.35 -0.72
CA ILE A 90 6.60 -2.00 -1.33
C ILE A 90 6.86 -2.18 -2.82
N ASP A 91 6.29 -3.25 -3.37
CA ASP A 91 6.43 -3.59 -4.78
C ASP A 91 5.01 -3.72 -5.31
N VAL A 92 4.54 -2.73 -6.06
CA VAL A 92 3.14 -2.70 -6.48
C VAL A 92 2.96 -3.31 -7.86
N SER A 93 1.73 -3.70 -8.19
CA SER A 93 1.43 -4.25 -9.50
C SER A 93 1.58 -3.19 -10.59
N GLU A 94 1.65 -3.65 -11.84
CA GLU A 94 1.81 -2.75 -12.97
C GLU A 94 0.68 -1.72 -13.05
N CYS A 95 -0.57 -2.16 -12.91
CA CYS A 95 -1.68 -1.22 -13.02
C CYS A 95 -1.66 -0.21 -11.87
N ALA A 96 -1.21 -0.62 -10.69
CA ALA A 96 -1.08 0.31 -9.57
C ALA A 96 0.01 1.34 -9.87
N ALA A 97 1.14 0.92 -10.43
CA ALA A 97 2.20 1.86 -10.79
C ALA A 97 1.71 2.85 -11.84
N LYS A 98 0.91 2.39 -12.79
CA LYS A 98 0.34 3.28 -13.81
C LYS A 98 -0.60 4.30 -13.18
N GLU A 99 -1.46 3.84 -12.30
CA GLU A 99 -2.40 4.74 -11.64
C GLU A 99 -1.66 5.76 -10.77
N LEU A 100 -0.57 5.35 -10.15
CA LEU A 100 0.24 6.24 -9.33
C LEU A 100 1.14 7.15 -10.15
N GLY A 101 1.26 6.90 -11.45
CA GLY A 101 2.00 7.78 -12.33
C GLY A 101 3.51 7.57 -12.36
N PHE A 102 4.00 6.39 -11.92
CA PHE A 102 5.44 6.16 -12.00
C PHE A 102 5.84 4.94 -12.83
N PHE A 103 4.89 4.34 -13.54
CA PHE A 103 5.23 3.23 -14.42
C PHE A 103 6.20 3.73 -15.51
N GLY A 104 7.27 2.97 -15.71
CA GLY A 104 8.33 3.38 -16.64
C GLY A 104 9.44 4.17 -15.98
N LYS A 105 9.23 4.67 -14.77
CA LYS A 105 10.26 5.42 -14.06
C LYS A 105 11.06 4.56 -13.10
N GLY A 106 10.64 3.34 -12.86
CA GLY A 106 11.36 2.38 -12.03
C GLY A 106 11.05 2.47 -10.55
N GLN A 107 10.87 3.67 -10.03
CA GLN A 107 10.62 3.85 -8.60
C GLN A 107 10.00 5.19 -8.32
N SER A 108 9.43 5.33 -7.14
CA SER A 108 8.89 6.61 -6.69
C SER A 108 8.88 6.63 -5.17
N LYS A 109 9.02 7.82 -4.61
CA LYS A 109 8.87 7.98 -3.17
C LYS A 109 7.40 8.00 -2.84
N VAL A 110 6.99 7.15 -1.92
CA VAL A 110 5.58 6.98 -1.59
C VAL A 110 5.37 7.00 -0.08
N GLU A 111 4.12 7.23 0.27
CA GLU A 111 3.65 7.01 1.63
C GLU A 111 2.71 5.82 1.56
N ILE A 112 2.86 4.88 2.48
CA ILE A 112 1.91 3.78 2.60
C ILE A 112 1.17 3.93 3.93
N ALA A 113 -0.14 3.70 3.88
CA ALA A 113 -1.00 3.81 5.05
C ALA A 113 -1.88 2.57 5.13
N TYR A 114 -1.99 2.00 6.31
CA TYR A 114 -2.78 0.80 6.51
C TYR A 114 -3.25 0.74 7.95
N ASN A 115 -4.34 0.01 8.20
CA ASN A 115 -4.84 -0.16 9.54
C ASN A 115 -4.09 -1.29 10.21
N ARG A 116 -3.65 -1.03 11.43
CA ARG A 116 -2.97 -2.04 12.21
C ARG A 116 -4.00 -2.76 13.07
N LYS A 117 -3.93 -4.10 13.04
CA LYS A 117 -4.77 -4.88 13.93
C LYS A 117 -4.00 -5.18 15.20
N SER A 118 -4.69 -5.11 16.30
CA SER A 118 -4.09 -5.39 17.60
C SER A 118 -3.98 -6.88 17.89
#